data_a947393a5e7e3e244a04f1d87db43564
#
_entry.id   a947393a5e7e3e244a04f1d87db43564
#
_cell.length_a   1.000
_cell.length_b   1.000
_cell.length_c   1.000
_cell.angle_alpha   90.00
_cell.angle_beta   90.00
_cell.angle_gamma   90.00
#
_symmetry.space_group_name_H-M   'P 1'
#
loop_
_entity.id
_entity.type
_entity.pdbx_description
1 polymer ?
#
loop_
_entity_poly.entity_id
_entity_poly.type
_entity_poly.pdbx_seq_one_letter_code
_entity_poly.pdbx_strand_id
1 'polypeptide(L)'
;MMMSRGGRWRAGFVLILSALTLGGCWGYNEVNDLAFITVAALDRNPAGRYLWTVAIPVPELVLPASVGGGGAGGPGMSRNTLFRSAPGQTPRMAAESLDRSVPREVRWSFTDHILIGEPAARSGLRPLLEMISRSYRVERKASLYVVRGEAGSLLELLQPALDRSLARSFDALGRKNRPGTIRVVDGNTVLRWLDTPGIDPFLPVVATGRTRDTINPVPAGLALFARDRLVGFLPPPLDEGLLMARGEAHPFTLAVPCPEAAGEGGGSQGTAGPETSGQATDGQGSASGSAGGETQGGAGGEAQDVPVQPVVSLRIDRNEARIQVVETGPPPRVAVEVKLEGTLLEWQCPGGRVDRTRAMAVRRAVARQAQRQIRAALEQAAALGADPAGFGTALYRQDPAAWRALQAGWRRELRQLRPAVRVKFHLRSYDLTVSAP
;
A
#
# COMPACT_ATOMS: atom_id res chain seq x y z
N MET A 1 -68.10 51.25 9.15
CA MET A 1 -67.60 50.20 8.29
C MET A 1 -67.16 49.04 9.17
N MET A 2 -68.07 48.08 9.48
CA MET A 2 -67.85 46.99 10.43
C MET A 2 -67.19 45.83 9.71
N MET A 3 -65.86 45.63 9.96
CA MET A 3 -65.22 44.41 9.53
C MET A 3 -65.76 43.21 10.31
N SER A 4 -66.35 42.25 9.60
CA SER A 4 -66.98 41.08 10.18
C SER A 4 -65.96 40.25 10.99
N ARG A 5 -66.43 39.74 12.15
CA ARG A 5 -65.59 38.90 13.08
C ARG A 5 -64.90 37.75 12.40
N GLY A 6 -65.39 37.22 11.25
CA GLY A 6 -64.79 36.15 10.46
C GLY A 6 -63.50 36.53 9.72
N GLY A 7 -63.33 37.82 9.36
CA GLY A 7 -62.12 38.29 8.69
C GLY A 7 -60.84 38.33 9.58
N ARG A 8 -61.07 38.61 10.88
CA ARG A 8 -59.96 38.68 11.86
C ARG A 8 -59.38 37.32 12.20
N TRP A 9 -60.23 36.30 12.23
CA TRP A 9 -59.74 34.90 12.46
C TRP A 9 -58.97 34.33 11.27
N ARG A 10 -59.41 34.65 10.04
CA ARG A 10 -58.68 34.26 8.82
C ARG A 10 -57.33 34.96 8.72
N ALA A 11 -57.25 36.23 9.04
CA ALA A 11 -55.99 36.99 9.06
C ALA A 11 -55.04 36.46 10.16
N GLY A 12 -55.55 36.11 11.34
CA GLY A 12 -54.75 35.47 12.41
C GLY A 12 -54.20 34.09 12.01
N PHE A 13 -55.01 33.27 11.33
CA PHE A 13 -54.58 31.96 10.85
C PHE A 13 -53.51 32.06 9.76
N VAL A 14 -53.65 33.00 8.81
CA VAL A 14 -52.64 33.28 7.79
C VAL A 14 -51.33 33.78 8.40
N LEU A 15 -51.42 34.65 9.42
CA LEU A 15 -50.22 35.15 10.13
C LEU A 15 -49.48 34.03 10.90
N ILE A 16 -50.22 33.12 11.56
CA ILE A 16 -49.65 31.97 12.25
C ILE A 16 -49.02 31.00 11.24
N LEU A 17 -49.70 30.75 10.12
CA LEU A 17 -49.18 29.86 9.07
C LEU A 17 -47.92 30.46 8.41
N SER A 18 -47.87 31.77 8.16
CA SER A 18 -46.70 32.48 7.67
C SER A 18 -45.55 32.50 8.70
N ALA A 19 -45.82 32.60 9.97
CA ALA A 19 -44.83 32.55 11.04
C ALA A 19 -44.23 31.14 11.18
N LEU A 20 -44.99 30.08 10.93
CA LEU A 20 -44.54 28.70 10.90
C LEU A 20 -43.64 28.38 9.68
N THR A 21 -43.83 29.07 8.55
CA THR A 21 -42.99 28.90 7.34
C THR A 21 -41.70 29.72 7.38
N LEU A 22 -41.57 30.71 8.24
CA LEU A 22 -40.38 31.52 8.44
C LEU A 22 -39.34 30.87 9.38
N GLY A 23 -39.71 29.76 10.05
CA GLY A 23 -38.81 29.02 10.94
C GLY A 23 -37.84 28.05 10.24
N GLY A 24 -37.73 28.08 8.91
CA GLY A 24 -36.86 27.20 8.15
C GLY A 24 -35.44 27.74 8.06
N CYS A 25 -34.52 27.17 8.77
CA CYS A 25 -33.06 27.16 8.71
C CYS A 25 -32.40 27.16 10.11
N TRP A 26 -32.97 26.43 11.04
CA TRP A 26 -32.30 26.19 12.31
C TRP A 26 -31.33 25.03 12.12
N GLY A 27 -30.02 25.31 12.11
CA GLY A 27 -28.97 24.32 11.94
C GLY A 27 -28.05 24.55 10.74
N TYR A 28 -27.97 25.76 10.22
CA TYR A 28 -27.00 26.15 9.21
C TYR A 28 -25.60 26.23 9.85
N ASN A 29 -24.75 25.25 9.53
CA ASN A 29 -23.34 25.31 9.87
C ASN A 29 -22.59 25.87 8.65
N GLU A 30 -21.92 27.00 8.84
CA GLU A 30 -21.09 27.56 7.79
C GLU A 30 -19.89 26.64 7.52
N VAL A 31 -19.52 26.48 6.24
CA VAL A 31 -18.37 25.66 5.85
C VAL A 31 -17.07 26.15 6.51
N ASN A 32 -17.00 27.45 6.80
CA ASN A 32 -15.86 28.08 7.47
C ASN A 32 -15.71 27.66 8.95
N ASP A 33 -16.79 27.19 9.58
CA ASP A 33 -16.78 26.71 10.96
C ASP A 33 -16.41 25.22 11.06
N LEU A 34 -16.21 24.56 9.92
CA LEU A 34 -15.91 23.15 9.84
C LEU A 34 -14.42 22.89 9.60
N ALA A 35 -13.89 21.85 10.24
CA ALA A 35 -12.55 21.31 10.01
C ALA A 35 -12.69 19.91 9.39
N PHE A 36 -12.45 19.81 8.10
CA PHE A 36 -12.55 18.54 7.37
C PHE A 36 -11.26 17.74 7.52
N ILE A 37 -11.33 16.56 8.13
CA ILE A 37 -10.20 15.63 8.16
C ILE A 37 -10.28 14.78 6.91
N THR A 38 -9.27 14.84 6.05
CA THR A 38 -9.20 14.02 4.83
C THR A 38 -8.24 12.85 4.95
N VAL A 39 -7.13 13.04 5.70
CA VAL A 39 -6.15 12.01 6.00
C VAL A 39 -5.87 12.04 7.51
N ALA A 40 -5.86 10.87 8.13
CA ALA A 40 -5.56 10.71 9.54
C ALA A 40 -4.48 9.65 9.76
N ALA A 41 -3.63 9.84 10.74
CA ALA A 41 -2.62 8.89 11.17
C ALA A 41 -2.87 8.46 12.61
N LEU A 42 -2.87 7.16 12.87
CA LEU A 42 -3.04 6.57 14.19
C LEU A 42 -1.74 5.90 14.63
N ASP A 43 -1.15 6.44 15.67
CA ASP A 43 0.03 5.89 16.33
C ASP A 43 -0.28 5.36 17.72
N ARG A 44 0.66 4.63 18.28
CA ARG A 44 0.65 4.22 19.67
C ARG A 44 2.01 4.47 20.30
N ASN A 45 2.06 5.31 21.32
CA ASN A 45 3.29 5.67 21.99
C ASN A 45 3.78 4.54 22.95
N PRO A 46 5.04 4.61 23.44
CA PRO A 46 5.58 3.61 24.39
C PRO A 46 4.79 3.48 25.70
N ALA A 47 4.08 4.52 26.12
CA ALA A 47 3.18 4.48 27.29
C ALA A 47 1.83 3.78 26.98
N GLY A 48 1.66 3.23 25.76
CA GLY A 48 0.47 2.50 25.35
C GLY A 48 -0.73 3.38 24.95
N ARG A 49 -0.59 4.71 24.93
CA ARG A 49 -1.64 5.64 24.52
C ARG A 49 -1.67 5.77 23.00
N TYR A 50 -2.89 5.88 22.46
CA TYR A 50 -3.10 6.18 21.05
C TYR A 50 -2.92 7.68 20.80
N LEU A 51 -2.40 8.01 19.63
CA LEU A 51 -2.20 9.37 19.16
C LEU A 51 -2.81 9.50 17.76
N TRP A 52 -3.81 10.35 17.60
CA TRP A 52 -4.24 10.78 16.28
C TRP A 52 -3.44 11.99 15.84
N THR A 53 -2.92 11.94 14.63
CA THR A 53 -2.41 13.10 13.89
C THR A 53 -3.24 13.26 12.63
N VAL A 54 -3.85 14.42 12.44
CA VAL A 54 -4.78 14.66 11.33
C VAL A 54 -4.32 15.78 10.44
N ALA A 55 -4.61 15.66 9.14
CA ALA A 55 -4.38 16.66 8.13
C ALA A 55 -5.70 17.39 7.82
N ILE A 56 -5.73 18.67 8.11
CA ILE A 56 -6.87 19.57 7.89
C ILE A 56 -6.51 20.55 6.78
N PRO A 57 -7.13 20.47 5.60
CA PRO A 57 -6.93 21.47 4.53
C PRO A 57 -7.39 22.85 4.99
N VAL A 58 -6.57 23.88 4.70
CA VAL A 58 -6.92 25.28 4.98
C VAL A 58 -7.37 25.94 3.68
N PRO A 59 -8.68 26.21 3.49
CA PRO A 59 -9.23 26.70 2.22
C PRO A 59 -8.61 28.02 1.74
N GLU A 60 -8.30 28.92 2.66
CA GLU A 60 -7.75 30.26 2.38
C GLU A 60 -6.36 30.19 1.73
N LEU A 61 -5.60 29.12 1.97
CA LEU A 61 -4.30 28.86 1.36
C LEU A 61 -4.40 28.14 0.00
N VAL A 62 -5.59 27.70 -0.39
CA VAL A 62 -5.84 26.97 -1.65
C VAL A 62 -6.23 27.92 -2.79
N LEU A 63 -6.66 29.15 -2.48
CA LEU A 63 -6.97 30.15 -3.51
C LEU A 63 -5.69 30.66 -4.16
N PRO A 64 -5.65 30.80 -5.49
CA PRO A 64 -4.53 31.42 -6.16
C PRO A 64 -4.39 32.87 -5.65
N ALA A 65 -3.18 33.27 -5.32
CA ALA A 65 -2.81 34.64 -4.99
C ALA A 65 -2.91 35.53 -6.27
N SER A 66 -4.06 35.57 -6.89
CA SER A 66 -4.40 36.42 -8.02
C SER A 66 -5.49 37.35 -7.59
N VAL A 67 -5.15 38.37 -6.86
CA VAL A 67 -5.65 39.73 -7.01
C VAL A 67 -4.95 40.61 -5.93
N GLY A 68 -3.94 41.37 -6.36
CA GLY A 68 -3.55 42.61 -5.70
C GLY A 68 -2.69 42.52 -4.43
N GLY A 69 -1.39 42.61 -4.57
CA GLY A 69 -0.50 42.90 -3.45
C GLY A 69 0.84 42.16 -3.57
N GLY A 70 1.87 42.86 -4.08
CA GLY A 70 3.24 42.36 -4.12
C GLY A 70 3.76 42.04 -2.72
N GLY A 71 3.88 40.76 -2.43
CA GLY A 71 4.63 40.23 -1.33
C GLY A 71 5.54 39.13 -1.88
N ALA A 72 6.85 39.39 -1.86
CA ALA A 72 7.90 38.47 -2.26
C ALA A 72 7.79 37.19 -1.39
N GLY A 73 7.03 36.21 -1.86
CA GLY A 73 7.05 34.83 -1.36
C GLY A 73 8.32 34.19 -1.88
N GLY A 74 9.35 34.08 -1.04
CA GLY A 74 10.47 33.18 -1.30
C GLY A 74 9.98 31.71 -1.52
N PRO A 75 10.86 30.80 -1.96
CA PRO A 75 10.50 29.41 -2.24
C PRO A 75 10.24 28.59 -0.98
N GLY A 76 9.30 29.01 -0.15
CA GLY A 76 8.73 28.28 0.96
C GLY A 76 7.31 27.93 0.57
N MET A 77 7.09 26.71 0.08
CA MET A 77 5.75 26.21 -0.19
C MET A 77 4.88 26.40 1.06
N SER A 78 3.90 27.31 0.97
CA SER A 78 2.90 27.47 2.03
C SER A 78 2.16 26.14 2.16
N ARG A 79 2.28 25.52 3.34
CA ARG A 79 1.59 24.28 3.67
C ARG A 79 0.10 24.59 3.73
N ASN A 80 -0.61 24.20 2.69
CA ASN A 80 -2.07 24.35 2.62
C ASN A 80 -2.80 23.36 3.58
N THR A 81 -2.08 22.80 4.52
CA THR A 81 -2.57 21.76 5.44
C THR A 81 -2.08 22.05 6.85
N LEU A 82 -3.03 22.10 7.77
CA LEU A 82 -2.78 22.19 9.20
C LEU A 82 -2.72 20.78 9.78
N PHE A 83 -1.66 20.47 10.53
CA PHE A 83 -1.58 19.24 11.30
C PHE A 83 -1.95 19.48 12.76
N ARG A 84 -2.70 18.55 13.34
CA ARG A 84 -3.07 18.55 14.76
C ARG A 84 -2.97 17.14 15.29
N SER A 85 -2.46 17.01 16.52
CA SER A 85 -2.29 15.73 17.19
C SER A 85 -2.91 15.78 18.59
N ALA A 86 -3.55 14.69 18.98
CA ALA A 86 -4.10 14.54 20.32
C ALA A 86 -4.03 13.10 20.82
N PRO A 87 -3.61 12.88 22.09
CA PRO A 87 -3.52 11.56 22.68
C PRO A 87 -4.82 11.13 23.34
N GLY A 88 -4.99 9.79 23.50
CA GLY A 88 -6.07 9.19 24.28
C GLY A 88 -5.75 7.73 24.68
N GLN A 89 -6.48 7.18 25.63
CA GLN A 89 -6.35 5.78 26.04
C GLN A 89 -6.88 4.81 24.96
N THR A 90 -7.87 5.27 24.19
CA THR A 90 -8.43 4.54 23.04
C THR A 90 -8.41 5.43 21.81
N PRO A 91 -8.50 4.88 20.60
CA PRO A 91 -8.61 5.68 19.39
C PRO A 91 -9.77 6.68 19.46
N ARG A 92 -10.91 6.29 20.05
CA ARG A 92 -12.07 7.16 20.25
C ARG A 92 -11.76 8.33 21.19
N MET A 93 -11.15 8.06 22.34
CA MET A 93 -10.81 9.12 23.31
C MET A 93 -9.76 10.08 22.75
N ALA A 94 -8.84 9.59 21.94
CA ALA A 94 -7.87 10.42 21.23
C ALA A 94 -8.58 11.34 20.20
N ALA A 95 -9.57 10.82 19.46
CA ALA A 95 -10.39 11.62 18.54
C ALA A 95 -11.20 12.69 19.28
N GLU A 96 -11.82 12.35 20.41
CA GLU A 96 -12.55 13.33 21.26
C GLU A 96 -11.62 14.40 21.87
N SER A 97 -10.37 14.02 22.17
CA SER A 97 -9.35 14.99 22.61
C SER A 97 -8.96 15.93 21.49
N LEU A 98 -8.86 15.40 20.28
CA LEU A 98 -8.58 16.20 19.08
C LEU A 98 -9.73 17.19 18.81
N ASP A 99 -10.97 16.73 18.87
CA ASP A 99 -12.17 17.59 18.69
C ASP A 99 -12.15 18.79 19.63
N ARG A 100 -11.69 18.59 20.87
CA ARG A 100 -11.57 19.69 21.86
C ARG A 100 -10.38 20.63 21.60
N SER A 101 -9.39 20.20 20.86
CA SER A 101 -8.16 20.96 20.56
C SER A 101 -8.28 21.85 19.32
N VAL A 102 -9.31 21.61 18.50
CA VAL A 102 -9.54 22.35 17.26
C VAL A 102 -10.68 23.34 17.49
N PRO A 103 -10.53 24.65 17.18
CA PRO A 103 -11.57 25.65 17.43
C PRO A 103 -12.76 25.59 16.46
N ARG A 104 -12.70 24.68 15.47
CA ARG A 104 -13.77 24.43 14.49
C ARG A 104 -14.40 23.06 14.73
N GLU A 105 -15.63 22.85 14.26
CA GLU A 105 -16.28 21.54 14.35
C GLU A 105 -15.58 20.52 13.44
N VAL A 106 -15.01 19.47 14.05
CA VAL A 106 -14.24 18.45 13.33
C VAL A 106 -15.15 17.47 12.62
N ARG A 107 -14.97 17.32 11.32
CA ARG A 107 -15.73 16.42 10.45
C ARG A 107 -14.89 15.21 10.03
N TRP A 108 -14.99 14.15 10.81
CA TRP A 108 -14.34 12.85 10.55
C TRP A 108 -14.98 12.08 9.39
N SER A 109 -16.19 12.42 8.96
CA SER A 109 -16.90 11.75 7.87
C SER A 109 -16.24 11.93 6.50
N PHE A 110 -15.29 12.85 6.39
CA PHE A 110 -14.50 13.09 5.19
C PHE A 110 -13.13 12.41 5.22
N THR A 111 -12.89 11.55 6.23
CA THR A 111 -11.62 10.82 6.34
C THR A 111 -11.63 9.65 5.37
N ASP A 112 -10.97 9.83 4.23
CA ASP A 112 -10.87 8.83 3.16
C ASP A 112 -9.67 7.90 3.37
N HIS A 113 -8.63 8.35 4.09
CA HIS A 113 -7.39 7.63 4.28
C HIS A 113 -6.94 7.62 5.74
N ILE A 114 -6.64 6.43 6.26
CA ILE A 114 -6.14 6.23 7.62
C ILE A 114 -4.80 5.49 7.55
N LEU A 115 -3.75 6.14 8.04
CA LEU A 115 -2.43 5.57 8.18
C LEU A 115 -2.29 5.00 9.60
N ILE A 116 -1.74 3.81 9.72
CA ILE A 116 -1.57 3.12 10.99
C ILE A 116 -0.08 2.90 11.21
N GLY A 117 0.48 3.52 12.23
CA GLY A 117 1.88 3.32 12.60
C GLY A 117 2.16 1.88 13.05
N GLU A 118 3.37 1.41 12.82
CA GLU A 118 3.75 0.03 13.14
C GLU A 118 3.48 -0.36 14.60
N PRO A 119 3.76 0.47 15.64
CA PRO A 119 3.44 0.13 17.02
C PRO A 119 1.93 -0.06 17.25
N ALA A 120 1.09 0.77 16.63
CA ALA A 120 -0.36 0.65 16.69
C ALA A 120 -0.84 -0.64 15.99
N ALA A 121 -0.32 -0.94 14.80
CA ALA A 121 -0.64 -2.15 14.04
C ALA A 121 -0.21 -3.43 14.79
N ARG A 122 0.96 -3.43 15.42
CA ARG A 122 1.42 -4.56 16.25
C ARG A 122 0.57 -4.77 17.50
N SER A 123 -0.01 -3.71 18.06
CA SER A 123 -0.90 -3.83 19.21
C SER A 123 -2.28 -4.39 18.85
N GLY A 124 -2.69 -4.28 17.59
CA GLY A 124 -3.92 -4.81 17.04
C GLY A 124 -4.82 -3.76 16.41
N LEU A 125 -5.52 -4.15 15.34
CA LEU A 125 -6.44 -3.28 14.61
C LEU A 125 -7.82 -3.16 15.26
N ARG A 126 -8.17 -4.09 16.15
CA ARG A 126 -9.53 -4.18 16.74
C ARG A 126 -10.01 -2.86 17.37
N PRO A 127 -9.22 -2.11 18.17
CA PRO A 127 -9.70 -0.86 18.76
C PRO A 127 -10.06 0.20 17.71
N LEU A 128 -9.27 0.30 16.63
CA LEU A 128 -9.58 1.19 15.49
C LEU A 128 -10.84 0.74 14.77
N LEU A 129 -10.95 -0.55 14.46
CA LEU A 129 -12.09 -1.12 13.74
C LEU A 129 -13.39 -1.00 14.54
N GLU A 130 -13.34 -1.15 15.87
CA GLU A 130 -14.48 -0.90 16.75
C GLU A 130 -14.90 0.56 16.73
N MET A 131 -13.95 1.50 16.79
CA MET A 131 -14.25 2.92 16.64
C MET A 131 -14.94 3.19 15.31
N ILE A 132 -14.40 2.73 14.19
CA ILE A 132 -14.99 2.92 12.85
C ILE A 132 -16.37 2.26 12.75
N SER A 133 -16.55 1.07 13.31
CA SER A 133 -17.80 0.30 13.20
C SER A 133 -18.93 0.91 14.03
N ARG A 134 -18.62 1.48 15.21
CA ARG A 134 -19.59 2.04 16.15
C ARG A 134 -19.79 3.55 16.00
N SER A 135 -18.94 4.21 15.21
CA SER A 135 -19.01 5.64 14.97
C SER A 135 -19.66 5.93 13.63
N TYR A 136 -20.73 6.69 13.63
CA TYR A 136 -21.30 7.27 12.40
C TYR A 136 -20.42 8.40 11.82
N ARG A 137 -19.37 8.79 12.54
CA ARG A 137 -18.50 9.92 12.15
C ARG A 137 -17.42 9.52 11.15
N VAL A 138 -16.93 8.28 11.19
CA VAL A 138 -15.87 7.80 10.29
C VAL A 138 -16.44 6.77 9.32
N GLU A 139 -16.21 6.96 8.04
CA GLU A 139 -16.67 6.05 7.00
C GLU A 139 -15.92 4.71 7.07
N ARG A 140 -16.66 3.58 7.06
CA ARG A 140 -16.04 2.23 7.00
C ARG A 140 -15.33 1.97 5.68
N LYS A 141 -15.55 2.80 4.67
CA LYS A 141 -14.89 2.76 3.37
C LYS A 141 -13.54 3.46 3.37
N ALA A 142 -13.15 4.12 4.48
CA ALA A 142 -11.84 4.71 4.59
C ALA A 142 -10.74 3.67 4.28
N SER A 143 -9.83 4.05 3.42
CA SER A 143 -8.68 3.22 3.01
C SER A 143 -7.66 3.14 4.13
N LEU A 144 -7.24 1.92 4.48
CA LEU A 144 -6.30 1.68 5.56
C LEU A 144 -4.90 1.36 5.00
N TYR A 145 -3.89 1.97 5.60
CA TYR A 145 -2.48 1.80 5.23
C TYR A 145 -1.65 1.56 6.49
N VAL A 146 -0.55 0.84 6.34
CA VAL A 146 0.45 0.72 7.42
C VAL A 146 1.69 1.52 7.05
N VAL A 147 2.28 2.14 8.07
CA VAL A 147 3.55 2.86 7.96
C VAL A 147 4.57 2.19 8.88
N ARG A 148 5.78 1.94 8.38
CA ARG A 148 6.89 1.49 9.22
C ARG A 148 7.33 2.65 10.13
N GLY A 149 7.33 2.42 11.42
CA GLY A 149 7.53 3.47 12.42
C GLY A 149 6.25 4.26 12.70
N GLU A 150 6.38 5.57 12.86
CA GLU A 150 5.28 6.47 13.22
C GLU A 150 4.58 7.03 11.98
N ALA A 151 3.26 6.87 11.93
CA ALA A 151 2.44 7.32 10.82
C ALA A 151 2.23 8.84 10.81
N GLY A 152 2.13 9.46 11.99
CA GLY A 152 2.02 10.91 12.15
C GLY A 152 3.25 11.63 11.59
N SER A 153 4.43 11.14 11.92
CA SER A 153 5.69 11.69 11.40
C SER A 153 5.78 11.60 9.88
N LEU A 154 5.35 10.45 9.30
CA LEU A 154 5.27 10.32 7.83
C LEU A 154 4.28 11.34 7.25
N LEU A 155 3.07 11.45 7.82
CA LEU A 155 2.04 12.34 7.34
C LEU A 155 2.50 13.81 7.31
N GLU A 156 3.21 14.25 8.34
CA GLU A 156 3.74 15.62 8.45
C GLU A 156 4.89 15.91 7.48
N LEU A 157 5.62 14.88 7.04
CA LEU A 157 6.71 15.01 6.07
C LEU A 157 6.20 15.15 4.63
N LEU A 158 4.98 14.68 4.33
CA LEU A 158 4.45 14.70 2.96
C LEU A 158 4.27 16.13 2.44
N GLN A 159 4.81 16.38 1.25
CA GLN A 159 4.76 17.66 0.55
C GLN A 159 4.54 17.42 -0.94
N PRO A 160 3.32 17.03 -1.35
CA PRO A 160 3.01 16.76 -2.75
C PRO A 160 2.95 18.09 -3.54
N ALA A 161 3.77 18.24 -4.57
CA ALA A 161 3.80 19.46 -5.38
C ALA A 161 2.65 19.55 -6.38
N LEU A 162 2.22 18.41 -6.91
CA LEU A 162 1.19 18.36 -7.97
C LEU A 162 -0.23 18.42 -7.42
N ASP A 163 -0.44 17.96 -6.20
CA ASP A 163 -1.76 17.89 -5.58
C ASP A 163 -1.88 18.92 -4.46
N ARG A 164 -2.89 19.77 -4.54
CA ARG A 164 -3.20 20.74 -3.48
C ARG A 164 -3.78 20.08 -2.21
N SER A 165 -4.11 18.80 -2.28
CA SER A 165 -4.67 18.02 -1.17
C SER A 165 -3.88 16.73 -0.99
N LEU A 166 -3.48 16.43 0.25
CA LEU A 166 -2.84 15.16 0.61
C LEU A 166 -3.71 13.95 0.26
N ALA A 167 -5.03 14.05 0.42
CA ALA A 167 -5.94 12.96 0.08
C ALA A 167 -5.81 12.54 -1.39
N ARG A 168 -5.68 13.49 -2.33
CA ARG A 168 -5.50 13.17 -3.76
C ARG A 168 -4.23 12.38 -4.04
N SER A 169 -3.16 12.61 -3.28
CA SER A 169 -1.92 11.84 -3.42
C SER A 169 -2.12 10.38 -3.00
N PHE A 170 -2.93 10.14 -1.96
CA PHE A 170 -3.31 8.78 -1.56
C PHE A 170 -4.31 8.14 -2.54
N ASP A 171 -5.27 8.89 -3.07
CA ASP A 171 -6.18 8.41 -4.14
C ASP A 171 -5.39 7.92 -5.35
N ALA A 172 -4.30 8.60 -5.68
CA ALA A 172 -3.44 8.22 -6.81
C ALA A 172 -2.81 6.84 -6.64
N LEU A 173 -2.53 6.40 -5.40
CA LEU A 173 -1.99 5.07 -5.10
C LEU A 173 -2.97 3.95 -5.44
N GLY A 174 -4.27 4.19 -5.31
CA GLY A 174 -5.33 3.20 -5.55
C GLY A 174 -5.94 3.23 -6.95
N ARG A 175 -5.48 4.10 -7.86
CA ARG A 175 -6.07 4.24 -9.20
C ARG A 175 -5.84 2.98 -10.03
N LYS A 176 -6.94 2.35 -10.46
CA LYS A 176 -6.89 1.16 -11.31
C LYS A 176 -6.18 1.46 -12.63
N ASN A 177 -5.53 0.44 -13.20
CA ASN A 177 -4.86 0.46 -14.51
C ASN A 177 -3.62 1.37 -14.63
N ARG A 178 -2.98 1.72 -13.53
CA ARG A 178 -1.66 2.38 -13.55
C ARG A 178 -0.60 1.46 -12.96
N PRO A 179 0.59 1.34 -13.57
CA PRO A 179 1.72 0.64 -12.96
C PRO A 179 2.08 1.28 -11.60
N GLY A 180 2.44 0.45 -10.62
CA GLY A 180 2.80 0.91 -9.29
C GLY A 180 1.62 1.30 -8.39
N THR A 181 0.38 0.92 -8.75
CA THR A 181 -0.76 1.08 -7.86
C THR A 181 -0.85 -0.07 -6.85
N ILE A 182 -1.42 0.23 -5.70
CA ILE A 182 -1.58 -0.72 -4.61
C ILE A 182 -3.00 -1.26 -4.53
N ARG A 183 -3.14 -2.45 -3.95
CA ARG A 183 -4.44 -2.98 -3.55
C ARG A 183 -4.96 -2.18 -2.36
N VAL A 184 -5.91 -1.28 -2.61
CA VAL A 184 -6.59 -0.54 -1.54
C VAL A 184 -7.44 -1.50 -0.71
N VAL A 185 -7.33 -1.40 0.61
CA VAL A 185 -8.08 -2.18 1.60
C VAL A 185 -8.77 -1.22 2.55
N ASP A 186 -10.08 -1.35 2.67
CA ASP A 186 -10.91 -0.55 3.56
C ASP A 186 -11.28 -1.27 4.86
N GLY A 187 -11.83 -0.54 5.81
CA GLY A 187 -12.24 -1.08 7.10
C GLY A 187 -13.27 -2.21 6.99
N ASN A 188 -14.22 -2.13 6.04
CA ASN A 188 -15.20 -3.21 5.81
C ASN A 188 -14.53 -4.51 5.34
N THR A 189 -13.52 -4.38 4.48
CA THR A 189 -12.78 -5.54 3.97
C THR A 189 -12.01 -6.22 5.09
N VAL A 190 -11.34 -5.44 5.96
CA VAL A 190 -10.63 -6.00 7.13
C VAL A 190 -11.59 -6.68 8.09
N LEU A 191 -12.71 -6.06 8.44
CA LEU A 191 -13.74 -6.66 9.29
C LEU A 191 -14.23 -7.98 8.72
N ARG A 192 -14.57 -8.02 7.43
CA ARG A 192 -14.99 -9.25 6.74
C ARG A 192 -13.93 -10.35 6.78
N TRP A 193 -12.65 -10.02 6.62
CA TRP A 193 -11.58 -11.02 6.76
C TRP A 193 -11.46 -11.54 8.18
N LEU A 194 -11.55 -10.66 9.20
CA LEU A 194 -11.49 -11.07 10.60
C LEU A 194 -12.67 -11.96 11.03
N ASP A 195 -13.84 -11.79 10.40
CA ASP A 195 -15.04 -12.57 10.63
C ASP A 195 -15.07 -13.87 9.79
N THR A 196 -14.20 -13.98 8.78
CA THR A 196 -14.12 -15.16 7.91
C THR A 196 -13.14 -16.18 8.48
N PRO A 197 -13.55 -17.45 8.71
CA PRO A 197 -12.64 -18.47 9.17
C PRO A 197 -11.49 -18.74 8.22
N GLY A 198 -10.25 -18.81 8.73
CA GLY A 198 -9.09 -19.27 8.00
C GLY A 198 -8.53 -18.29 6.97
N ILE A 199 -8.70 -16.99 7.19
CA ILE A 199 -8.02 -15.94 6.46
C ILE A 199 -7.53 -14.87 7.44
N ASP A 200 -6.37 -14.32 7.18
CA ASP A 200 -5.82 -13.20 7.92
C ASP A 200 -5.77 -11.93 7.05
N PRO A 201 -5.97 -10.75 7.64
CA PRO A 201 -5.86 -9.49 6.92
C PRO A 201 -4.44 -9.19 6.43
N PHE A 202 -4.37 -8.38 5.39
CA PHE A 202 -3.17 -7.66 5.00
C PHE A 202 -3.54 -6.22 4.63
N LEU A 203 -2.61 -5.29 4.81
CA LEU A 203 -2.78 -3.89 4.44
C LEU A 203 -1.61 -3.42 3.58
N PRO A 204 -1.84 -2.50 2.64
CA PRO A 204 -0.75 -1.89 1.90
C PRO A 204 0.15 -1.07 2.83
N VAL A 205 1.45 -1.13 2.58
CA VAL A 205 2.45 -0.31 3.25
C VAL A 205 2.75 0.90 2.40
N VAL A 206 2.79 2.06 3.05
CA VAL A 206 3.17 3.32 2.45
C VAL A 206 4.45 3.85 3.08
N ALA A 207 5.34 4.35 2.24
CA ALA A 207 6.57 5.05 2.62
C ALA A 207 6.62 6.42 1.94
N THR A 208 7.63 7.22 2.26
CA THR A 208 7.92 8.48 1.57
C THR A 208 8.82 8.24 0.37
N GLY A 209 8.39 8.69 -0.81
CA GLY A 209 9.24 8.81 -1.98
C GLY A 209 9.69 10.27 -2.12
N ARG A 210 11.00 10.50 -2.16
CA ARG A 210 11.58 11.83 -2.30
C ARG A 210 12.04 12.08 -3.72
N THR A 211 11.60 13.19 -4.30
CA THR A 211 12.18 13.81 -5.48
C THR A 211 12.78 15.15 -5.08
N ARG A 212 13.46 15.88 -5.98
CA ARG A 212 14.20 17.12 -5.61
C ARG A 212 13.41 18.05 -4.69
N ASP A 213 12.14 18.30 -5.04
CA ASP A 213 11.33 19.34 -4.37
C ASP A 213 10.06 18.80 -3.73
N THR A 214 9.85 17.46 -3.74
CA THR A 214 8.59 16.86 -3.28
C THR A 214 8.80 15.61 -2.47
N ILE A 215 7.91 15.39 -1.51
CA ILE A 215 7.82 14.16 -0.73
C ILE A 215 6.41 13.62 -0.90
N ASN A 216 6.30 12.52 -1.65
CA ASN A 216 5.03 11.89 -1.98
C ASN A 216 4.88 10.54 -1.26
N PRO A 217 3.64 10.09 -0.98
CA PRO A 217 3.42 8.71 -0.55
C PRO A 217 3.70 7.74 -1.70
N VAL A 218 4.46 6.68 -1.42
CA VAL A 218 4.78 5.63 -2.38
C VAL A 218 4.49 4.25 -1.80
N PRO A 219 4.13 3.26 -2.65
CA PRO A 219 3.96 1.88 -2.21
C PRO A 219 5.28 1.30 -1.68
N ALA A 220 5.19 0.51 -0.59
CA ALA A 220 6.35 -0.12 0.03
C ALA A 220 6.11 -1.59 0.43
N GLY A 221 5.16 -2.26 -0.24
CA GLY A 221 4.80 -3.64 0.00
C GLY A 221 3.51 -3.84 0.77
N LEU A 222 3.38 -4.98 1.45
CA LEU A 222 2.22 -5.35 2.25
C LEU A 222 2.60 -5.65 3.70
N ALA A 223 1.77 -5.21 4.64
CA ALA A 223 1.81 -5.57 6.05
C ALA A 223 0.89 -6.77 6.28
N LEU A 224 1.41 -7.84 6.90
CA LEU A 224 0.69 -9.07 7.17
C LEU A 224 0.26 -9.13 8.61
N PHE A 225 -0.97 -9.57 8.82
CA PHE A 225 -1.55 -9.71 10.16
C PHE A 225 -1.79 -11.18 10.49
N ALA A 226 -1.64 -11.50 11.77
CA ALA A 226 -2.13 -12.72 12.36
C ALA A 226 -3.37 -12.36 13.18
N ARG A 227 -4.56 -12.68 12.68
CA ARG A 227 -5.82 -12.07 13.10
C ARG A 227 -5.74 -10.56 12.94
N ASP A 228 -5.82 -9.79 14.03
CA ASP A 228 -5.82 -8.32 14.02
C ASP A 228 -4.44 -7.69 14.34
N ARG A 229 -3.37 -8.49 14.55
CA ARG A 229 -2.05 -8.01 14.94
C ARG A 229 -1.03 -8.13 13.82
N LEU A 230 -0.31 -7.07 13.55
CA LEU A 230 0.80 -7.07 12.59
C LEU A 230 1.90 -8.04 13.03
N VAL A 231 2.25 -8.97 12.14
CA VAL A 231 3.32 -9.96 12.37
C VAL A 231 4.55 -9.74 11.51
N GLY A 232 4.43 -9.06 10.39
CA GLY A 232 5.55 -8.76 9.50
C GLY A 232 5.14 -8.11 8.20
N PHE A 233 6.09 -8.04 7.28
CA PHE A 233 5.93 -7.34 6.01
C PHE A 233 6.35 -8.23 4.83
N LEU A 234 5.69 -8.05 3.69
CA LEU A 234 6.14 -8.52 2.39
C LEU A 234 6.63 -7.31 1.59
N PRO A 235 7.95 -7.17 1.41
CA PRO A 235 8.49 -6.11 0.55
C PRO A 235 8.25 -6.44 -0.94
N PRO A 236 8.33 -5.46 -1.84
CA PRO A 236 8.43 -5.74 -3.26
C PRO A 236 9.64 -6.64 -3.59
N PRO A 237 9.52 -7.58 -4.52
CA PRO A 237 8.34 -7.92 -5.33
C PRO A 237 7.44 -9.03 -4.74
N LEU A 238 7.59 -9.35 -3.46
CA LEU A 238 6.82 -10.43 -2.81
C LEU A 238 5.36 -10.04 -2.57
N ASP A 239 5.08 -8.76 -2.38
CA ASP A 239 3.72 -8.22 -2.30
C ASP A 239 2.92 -8.54 -3.57
N GLU A 240 3.49 -8.33 -4.74
CA GLU A 240 2.89 -8.72 -6.01
C GLU A 240 2.70 -10.25 -6.10
N GLY A 241 3.63 -11.03 -5.56
CA GLY A 241 3.53 -12.48 -5.48
C GLY A 241 2.27 -12.93 -4.72
N LEU A 242 1.99 -12.33 -3.57
CA LEU A 242 0.77 -12.59 -2.81
C LEU A 242 -0.48 -12.17 -3.57
N LEU A 243 -0.49 -10.98 -4.17
CA LEU A 243 -1.63 -10.48 -4.94
C LEU A 243 -1.89 -11.35 -6.18
N MET A 244 -0.84 -11.86 -6.85
CA MET A 244 -0.99 -12.83 -7.93
C MET A 244 -1.63 -14.14 -7.44
N ALA A 245 -1.22 -14.66 -6.28
CA ALA A 245 -1.79 -15.87 -5.70
C ALA A 245 -3.28 -15.73 -5.35
N ARG A 246 -3.74 -14.51 -5.12
CA ARG A 246 -5.14 -14.18 -4.81
C ARG A 246 -5.98 -13.81 -6.02
N GLY A 247 -5.38 -13.62 -7.20
CA GLY A 247 -6.06 -13.06 -8.37
C GLY A 247 -6.42 -11.57 -8.23
N GLU A 248 -5.70 -10.84 -7.38
CA GLU A 248 -5.96 -9.44 -7.02
C GLU A 248 -4.83 -8.49 -7.46
N ALA A 249 -3.84 -8.98 -8.22
CA ALA A 249 -2.77 -8.13 -8.73
C ALA A 249 -3.32 -7.10 -9.72
N HIS A 250 -2.98 -5.82 -9.48
CA HIS A 250 -3.21 -4.76 -10.45
C HIS A 250 -2.25 -4.90 -11.63
N PRO A 251 -2.49 -4.22 -12.76
CA PRO A 251 -1.51 -4.19 -13.85
C PRO A 251 -0.14 -3.72 -13.36
N PHE A 252 0.89 -4.51 -13.62
CA PHE A 252 2.27 -4.24 -13.22
C PHE A 252 3.25 -4.63 -14.32
N THR A 253 4.46 -4.08 -14.24
CA THR A 253 5.55 -4.43 -15.17
C THR A 253 6.42 -5.52 -14.56
N LEU A 254 6.62 -6.60 -15.31
CA LEU A 254 7.50 -7.69 -14.95
C LEU A 254 8.67 -7.73 -15.93
N ALA A 255 9.88 -7.64 -15.41
CA ALA A 255 11.09 -7.84 -16.18
C ALA A 255 11.60 -9.28 -15.98
N VAL A 256 11.92 -9.96 -17.08
CA VAL A 256 12.54 -11.28 -17.05
C VAL A 256 13.89 -11.23 -17.80
N PRO A 257 14.91 -11.96 -17.33
CA PRO A 257 16.15 -12.08 -18.09
C PRO A 257 15.89 -12.60 -19.49
N CYS A 258 16.71 -12.22 -20.43
CA CYS A 258 16.63 -12.74 -21.81
C CYS A 258 16.57 -14.27 -21.80
N PRO A 259 15.52 -14.88 -22.37
CA PRO A 259 15.46 -16.31 -22.45
C PRO A 259 16.55 -16.79 -23.43
N GLU A 260 17.38 -17.74 -22.99
CA GLU A 260 18.30 -18.39 -23.87
C GLU A 260 17.58 -19.01 -25.07
N ALA A 261 18.01 -18.69 -26.27
CA ALA A 261 17.49 -19.35 -27.46
C ALA A 261 17.82 -20.85 -27.34
N ALA A 262 16.75 -21.66 -27.27
CA ALA A 262 16.93 -23.11 -27.32
C ALA A 262 17.55 -23.49 -28.68
N GLY A 263 18.85 -23.65 -28.75
CA GLY A 263 19.54 -24.13 -29.94
C GLY A 263 20.72 -23.26 -30.36
N GLU A 264 21.76 -23.16 -29.54
CA GLU A 264 23.15 -23.11 -30.01
C GLU A 264 23.99 -23.81 -28.94
N GLY A 265 23.98 -25.14 -29.03
CA GLY A 265 25.01 -25.98 -28.46
C GLY A 265 26.27 -25.81 -29.31
N GLY A 266 27.14 -24.92 -28.89
CA GLY A 266 28.44 -24.72 -29.46
C GLY A 266 29.44 -24.64 -28.32
N GLY A 267 30.19 -25.73 -28.12
CA GLY A 267 31.18 -25.89 -27.09
C GLY A 267 32.27 -24.82 -27.11
N SER A 268 32.70 -24.45 -25.95
CA SER A 268 34.09 -24.14 -25.69
C SER A 268 34.41 -24.55 -24.27
N GLN A 269 34.97 -25.73 -24.18
CA GLN A 269 35.82 -26.11 -23.06
C GLN A 269 37.02 -25.16 -23.07
N GLY A 270 37.21 -24.44 -22.01
CA GLY A 270 38.37 -23.64 -21.71
C GLY A 270 38.75 -23.86 -20.26
N THR A 271 39.34 -25.01 -19.98
CA THR A 271 40.10 -25.27 -18.75
C THR A 271 41.33 -24.38 -18.77
N ALA A 272 41.45 -23.47 -17.84
CA ALA A 272 42.70 -22.93 -17.38
C ALA A 272 42.60 -22.61 -15.91
N GLY A 273 43.12 -23.47 -15.08
CA GLY A 273 43.41 -23.19 -13.68
C GLY A 273 44.59 -22.24 -13.57
N PRO A 274 44.67 -21.39 -12.57
CA PRO A 274 45.91 -20.69 -12.24
C PRO A 274 46.74 -21.53 -11.30
N GLU A 275 47.96 -21.82 -11.79
CA GLU A 275 49.05 -22.34 -10.97
C GLU A 275 49.50 -21.31 -9.96
N THR A 276 49.65 -21.76 -8.72
CA THR A 276 50.34 -21.11 -7.64
C THR A 276 51.84 -21.04 -7.89
N SER A 277 52.42 -19.85 -7.79
CA SER A 277 53.83 -19.73 -7.40
C SER A 277 53.96 -18.59 -6.40
N GLY A 278 54.31 -18.96 -5.19
CA GLY A 278 54.67 -18.05 -4.13
C GLY A 278 56.05 -17.42 -4.33
N GLN A 279 56.20 -16.26 -3.74
CA GLN A 279 57.49 -15.84 -3.15
C GLN A 279 57.21 -14.76 -2.10
N ALA A 280 57.65 -15.07 -0.88
CA ALA A 280 57.73 -14.16 0.23
C ALA A 280 58.97 -13.27 0.06
N THR A 281 58.87 -12.00 0.43
CA THR A 281 60.01 -11.21 0.93
C THR A 281 59.54 -10.28 2.03
N ASP A 282 60.21 -10.44 3.15
CA ASP A 282 60.19 -9.60 4.36
C ASP A 282 60.66 -8.18 4.08
N GLY A 283 60.14 -7.21 4.83
CA GLY A 283 60.64 -5.85 4.81
C GLY A 283 60.04 -5.03 5.95
N GLN A 284 60.66 -5.04 7.10
CA GLN A 284 60.40 -4.16 8.26
C GLN A 284 60.73 -2.70 7.93
N GLY A 285 59.98 -1.76 8.58
CA GLY A 285 60.34 -0.34 8.54
C GLY A 285 59.35 0.55 9.28
N SER A 286 59.64 0.72 10.51
CA SER A 286 59.16 1.61 11.58
C SER A 286 58.80 3.08 11.23
N ALA A 287 57.75 3.53 11.89
CA ALA A 287 57.60 4.67 12.84
C ALA A 287 57.51 6.13 12.32
N SER A 288 56.55 6.76 12.96
CA SER A 288 56.41 8.16 13.43
C SER A 288 55.81 9.16 12.45
N GLY A 289 54.62 9.68 12.80
CA GLY A 289 54.48 10.87 13.60
C GLY A 289 53.54 11.90 12.98
N SER A 290 52.61 12.30 13.79
CA SER A 290 51.95 13.63 13.92
C SER A 290 50.78 14.01 13.01
N ALA A 291 49.65 14.06 13.58
CA ALA A 291 48.64 15.14 13.81
C ALA A 291 48.46 16.21 12.74
N GLY A 292 47.19 16.39 12.33
CA GLY A 292 46.70 17.59 11.67
C GLY A 292 45.37 17.31 10.96
N GLY A 293 44.29 17.76 11.58
CA GLY A 293 42.93 17.55 11.11
C GLY A 293 42.59 18.26 9.83
N GLU A 294 41.56 17.75 9.23
CA GLU A 294 40.44 18.57 8.69
C GLU A 294 39.48 17.62 8.03
N THR A 295 38.30 17.56 8.62
CA THR A 295 37.13 16.83 8.13
C THR A 295 36.57 17.56 6.93
N GLN A 296 36.63 16.96 5.76
CA GLN A 296 35.70 17.23 4.67
C GLN A 296 35.12 15.89 4.21
N GLY A 297 33.90 15.62 4.69
CA GLY A 297 33.10 14.50 4.28
C GLY A 297 32.49 14.71 2.90
N GLY A 298 33.13 14.16 1.90
CA GLY A 298 32.56 13.95 0.57
C GLY A 298 32.31 12.47 0.40
N ALA A 299 31.19 11.95 0.84
CA ALA A 299 30.77 10.59 0.49
C ALA A 299 30.15 10.60 -0.90
N GLY A 300 30.98 10.72 -1.92
CA GLY A 300 30.68 10.25 -3.26
C GLY A 300 30.82 8.73 -3.28
N GLY A 301 29.76 8.03 -2.92
CA GLY A 301 29.69 6.59 -3.21
C GLY A 301 29.67 6.42 -4.72
N GLU A 302 30.78 5.98 -5.28
CA GLU A 302 30.84 5.43 -6.64
C GLU A 302 29.79 4.32 -6.69
N ALA A 303 28.68 4.58 -7.40
CA ALA A 303 27.73 3.55 -7.77
C ALA A 303 28.55 2.53 -8.60
N GLN A 304 28.84 1.38 -8.01
CA GLN A 304 29.42 0.27 -8.72
C GLN A 304 28.49 -0.01 -9.90
N ASP A 305 29.03 0.15 -11.09
CA ASP A 305 28.35 -0.11 -12.36
C ASP A 305 28.15 -1.63 -12.47
N VAL A 306 27.08 -2.11 -11.82
CA VAL A 306 26.66 -3.52 -11.96
C VAL A 306 26.18 -3.66 -13.40
N PRO A 307 26.79 -4.51 -14.22
CA PRO A 307 26.41 -4.64 -15.62
C PRO A 307 24.93 -4.98 -15.72
N VAL A 308 24.18 -4.09 -16.33
CA VAL A 308 22.72 -4.23 -16.53
C VAL A 308 22.53 -5.39 -17.51
N GLN A 309 22.05 -6.52 -17.01
CA GLN A 309 21.72 -7.66 -17.87
C GLN A 309 20.53 -7.30 -18.76
N PRO A 310 20.60 -7.65 -20.07
CA PRO A 310 19.49 -7.38 -20.97
C PRO A 310 18.24 -8.15 -20.54
N VAL A 311 17.09 -7.47 -20.56
CA VAL A 311 15.82 -7.98 -20.06
C VAL A 311 14.72 -7.86 -21.10
N VAL A 312 13.68 -8.64 -20.91
CA VAL A 312 12.38 -8.48 -21.59
C VAL A 312 11.41 -7.90 -20.60
N SER A 313 10.84 -6.73 -20.91
CA SER A 313 9.83 -6.08 -20.07
C SER A 313 8.43 -6.38 -20.61
N LEU A 314 7.55 -6.82 -19.72
CA LEU A 314 6.17 -7.14 -20.04
C LEU A 314 5.23 -6.42 -19.08
N ARG A 315 4.08 -6.00 -19.58
CA ARG A 315 2.97 -5.57 -18.72
C ARG A 315 2.04 -6.75 -18.51
N ILE A 316 1.80 -7.07 -17.25
CA ILE A 316 0.78 -8.03 -16.85
C ILE A 316 -0.54 -7.24 -16.72
N ASP A 317 -1.52 -7.59 -17.54
CA ASP A 317 -2.80 -6.86 -17.63
C ASP A 317 -3.92 -7.54 -16.86
N ARG A 318 -3.89 -8.88 -16.79
CA ARG A 318 -4.90 -9.69 -16.12
C ARG A 318 -4.27 -10.77 -15.26
N ASN A 319 -4.86 -10.98 -14.10
CA ASN A 319 -4.49 -12.02 -13.16
C ASN A 319 -5.77 -12.73 -12.67
N GLU A 320 -5.80 -14.04 -12.80
CA GLU A 320 -6.82 -14.92 -12.25
C GLU A 320 -6.13 -15.97 -11.40
N ALA A 321 -6.67 -16.28 -10.23
CA ALA A 321 -6.11 -17.30 -9.37
C ALA A 321 -7.20 -18.19 -8.77
N ARG A 322 -6.85 -19.45 -8.52
CA ARG A 322 -7.69 -20.44 -7.86
C ARG A 322 -6.87 -21.19 -6.84
N ILE A 323 -7.37 -21.23 -5.60
CA ILE A 323 -6.80 -22.01 -4.50
C ILE A 323 -7.69 -23.23 -4.28
N GLN A 324 -7.07 -24.41 -4.22
CA GLN A 324 -7.76 -25.70 -4.03
C GLN A 324 -7.03 -26.51 -2.97
N VAL A 325 -7.77 -27.11 -2.08
CA VAL A 325 -7.24 -28.12 -1.16
C VAL A 325 -7.27 -29.47 -1.86
N VAL A 326 -6.11 -30.09 -2.02
CA VAL A 326 -5.94 -31.37 -2.70
C VAL A 326 -6.16 -32.52 -1.70
N GLU A 327 -5.63 -32.35 -0.49
CA GLU A 327 -5.76 -33.31 0.61
C GLU A 327 -6.03 -32.54 1.91
N THR A 328 -6.93 -33.04 2.74
CA THR A 328 -7.36 -32.37 3.98
C THR A 328 -6.62 -32.82 5.24
N GLY A 329 -5.64 -33.75 5.10
CA GLY A 329 -4.84 -34.25 6.23
C GLY A 329 -3.90 -33.18 6.84
N PRO A 330 -3.35 -33.42 8.06
CA PRO A 330 -2.39 -32.53 8.71
C PRO A 330 -0.92 -32.82 8.24
N PRO A 331 -0.16 -31.87 7.64
CA PRO A 331 -0.65 -30.59 7.10
C PRO A 331 -1.46 -30.79 5.79
N PRO A 332 -2.45 -29.95 5.51
CA PRO A 332 -3.21 -30.07 4.27
C PRO A 332 -2.34 -29.76 3.05
N ARG A 333 -2.63 -30.42 1.92
CA ARG A 333 -1.97 -30.14 0.65
C ARG A 333 -2.82 -29.19 -0.18
N VAL A 334 -2.22 -28.06 -0.58
CA VAL A 334 -2.91 -26.99 -1.30
C VAL A 334 -2.24 -26.74 -2.64
N ALA A 335 -3.05 -26.57 -3.67
CA ALA A 335 -2.62 -26.12 -5.00
C ALA A 335 -3.09 -24.68 -5.24
N VAL A 336 -2.22 -23.87 -5.83
CA VAL A 336 -2.49 -22.50 -6.27
C VAL A 336 -2.27 -22.44 -7.77
N GLU A 337 -3.35 -22.28 -8.53
CA GLU A 337 -3.32 -22.15 -9.97
C GLU A 337 -3.51 -20.68 -10.34
N VAL A 338 -2.55 -20.12 -11.10
CA VAL A 338 -2.56 -18.72 -11.51
C VAL A 338 -2.49 -18.62 -13.02
N LYS A 339 -3.37 -17.82 -13.59
CA LYS A 339 -3.38 -17.46 -15.00
C LYS A 339 -3.05 -15.97 -15.11
N LEU A 340 -2.00 -15.67 -15.87
CA LEU A 340 -1.58 -14.30 -16.16
C LEU A 340 -1.72 -14.05 -17.65
N GLU A 341 -2.18 -12.86 -18.00
CA GLU A 341 -2.19 -12.36 -19.38
C GLU A 341 -1.43 -11.04 -19.43
N GLY A 342 -0.65 -10.85 -20.48
CA GLY A 342 0.13 -9.63 -20.59
C GLY A 342 0.61 -9.35 -22.00
N THR A 343 1.24 -8.19 -22.15
CA THR A 343 1.72 -7.64 -23.42
C THR A 343 3.21 -7.35 -23.30
N LEU A 344 3.95 -7.62 -24.37
CA LEU A 344 5.37 -7.28 -24.47
C LEU A 344 5.50 -5.74 -24.59
N LEU A 345 6.31 -5.14 -23.70
CA LEU A 345 6.60 -3.71 -23.74
C LEU A 345 7.93 -3.41 -24.41
N GLU A 346 8.97 -4.16 -24.04
CA GLU A 346 10.33 -3.90 -24.47
C GLU A 346 11.12 -5.20 -24.62
N TRP A 347 11.94 -5.25 -25.66
CA TRP A 347 12.82 -6.36 -25.97
C TRP A 347 14.25 -5.86 -26.06
N GLN A 348 15.07 -6.09 -25.02
CA GLN A 348 16.48 -5.70 -25.00
C GLN A 348 17.42 -6.87 -25.35
N CYS A 349 16.88 -8.03 -25.73
CA CYS A 349 17.67 -9.21 -26.00
C CYS A 349 18.31 -9.16 -27.40
N PRO A 350 19.51 -9.72 -27.57
CA PRO A 350 20.16 -9.85 -28.86
C PRO A 350 19.27 -10.59 -29.88
N GLY A 351 19.43 -10.27 -31.18
CA GLY A 351 18.85 -11.04 -32.28
C GLY A 351 17.48 -10.56 -32.81
N GLY A 352 17.09 -9.31 -32.55
CA GLY A 352 16.03 -8.62 -33.30
C GLY A 352 14.59 -9.11 -33.03
N ARG A 353 13.85 -9.52 -34.03
CA ARG A 353 12.40 -9.79 -33.94
C ARG A 353 12.02 -10.96 -33.03
N VAL A 354 10.88 -10.84 -32.38
CA VAL A 354 10.29 -11.90 -31.55
C VAL A 354 9.54 -12.88 -32.45
N ASP A 355 10.14 -14.02 -32.70
CA ASP A 355 9.52 -15.14 -33.40
C ASP A 355 8.69 -16.03 -32.44
N ARG A 356 8.04 -17.05 -32.97
CA ARG A 356 7.20 -17.98 -32.19
C ARG A 356 8.02 -18.72 -31.11
N THR A 357 9.27 -19.07 -31.41
CA THR A 357 10.16 -19.81 -30.47
C THR A 357 10.54 -18.92 -29.31
N ARG A 358 10.96 -17.68 -29.58
CA ARG A 358 11.27 -16.66 -28.57
C ARG A 358 10.04 -16.30 -27.73
N ALA A 359 8.87 -16.13 -28.36
CA ALA A 359 7.62 -15.90 -27.64
C ALA A 359 7.29 -17.05 -26.67
N MET A 360 7.49 -18.31 -27.07
CA MET A 360 7.32 -19.46 -26.15
C MET A 360 8.37 -19.47 -25.04
N ALA A 361 9.60 -19.08 -25.30
CA ALA A 361 10.65 -18.98 -24.29
C ALA A 361 10.33 -17.88 -23.27
N VAL A 362 9.87 -16.70 -23.71
CA VAL A 362 9.37 -15.62 -22.84
C VAL A 362 8.22 -16.11 -21.97
N ARG A 363 7.22 -16.77 -22.57
CA ARG A 363 6.07 -17.30 -21.79
C ARG A 363 6.53 -18.21 -20.65
N ARG A 364 7.50 -19.10 -20.91
CA ARG A 364 8.09 -19.98 -19.88
C ARG A 364 8.87 -19.19 -18.82
N ALA A 365 9.67 -18.19 -19.24
CA ALA A 365 10.45 -17.36 -18.33
C ALA A 365 9.55 -16.56 -17.37
N VAL A 366 8.50 -15.90 -17.89
CA VAL A 366 7.50 -15.18 -17.10
C VAL A 366 6.79 -16.12 -16.11
N ALA A 367 6.33 -17.29 -16.58
CA ALA A 367 5.65 -18.25 -15.71
C ALA A 367 6.56 -18.73 -14.57
N ARG A 368 7.84 -19.03 -14.86
CA ARG A 368 8.82 -19.41 -13.83
C ARG A 368 9.12 -18.29 -12.85
N GLN A 369 9.26 -17.05 -13.32
CA GLN A 369 9.51 -15.89 -12.47
C GLN A 369 8.34 -15.64 -11.55
N ALA A 370 7.12 -15.55 -12.07
CA ALA A 370 5.90 -15.39 -11.28
C ALA A 370 5.72 -16.54 -10.28
N GLN A 371 5.99 -17.80 -10.69
CA GLN A 371 5.91 -18.95 -9.79
C GLN A 371 6.88 -18.83 -8.60
N ARG A 372 8.12 -18.36 -8.84
CA ARG A 372 9.10 -18.11 -7.76
C ARG A 372 8.62 -17.03 -6.81
N GLN A 373 8.15 -15.90 -7.34
CA GLN A 373 7.64 -14.78 -6.52
C GLN A 373 6.44 -15.20 -5.67
N ILE A 374 5.47 -15.88 -6.27
CA ILE A 374 4.28 -16.39 -5.56
C ILE A 374 4.70 -17.35 -4.45
N ARG A 375 5.56 -18.32 -4.75
CA ARG A 375 6.02 -19.29 -3.75
C ARG A 375 6.73 -18.61 -2.60
N ALA A 376 7.67 -17.73 -2.87
CA ALA A 376 8.42 -17.00 -1.85
C ALA A 376 7.50 -16.14 -0.98
N ALA A 377 6.51 -15.45 -1.57
CA ALA A 377 5.52 -14.67 -0.82
C ALA A 377 4.67 -15.52 0.12
N LEU A 378 4.20 -16.67 -0.35
CA LEU A 378 3.37 -17.60 0.44
C LEU A 378 4.19 -18.26 1.56
N GLU A 379 5.42 -18.65 1.29
CA GLU A 379 6.35 -19.22 2.27
C GLU A 379 6.70 -18.20 3.37
N GLN A 380 6.97 -16.95 3.01
CA GLN A 380 7.24 -15.89 3.98
C GLN A 380 6.00 -15.59 4.84
N ALA A 381 4.80 -15.52 4.23
CA ALA A 381 3.57 -15.32 4.98
C ALA A 381 3.32 -16.46 5.96
N ALA A 382 3.51 -17.71 5.52
CA ALA A 382 3.38 -18.90 6.35
C ALA A 382 4.40 -18.93 7.51
N ALA A 383 5.66 -18.57 7.27
CA ALA A 383 6.69 -18.46 8.28
C ALA A 383 6.32 -17.43 9.38
N LEU A 384 5.72 -16.31 8.99
CA LEU A 384 5.16 -15.30 9.90
C LEU A 384 3.89 -15.77 10.62
N GLY A 385 3.33 -16.93 10.25
CA GLY A 385 2.10 -17.46 10.81
C GLY A 385 0.84 -16.69 10.37
N ALA A 386 0.88 -16.04 9.22
CA ALA A 386 -0.25 -15.33 8.61
C ALA A 386 -0.77 -16.08 7.39
N ASP A 387 -2.09 -16.13 7.25
CA ASP A 387 -2.79 -16.73 6.09
C ASP A 387 -3.52 -15.67 5.24
N PRO A 388 -2.80 -14.74 4.61
CA PRO A 388 -3.42 -13.73 3.77
C PRO A 388 -3.97 -14.32 2.45
N ALA A 389 -3.52 -15.50 2.05
CA ALA A 389 -4.02 -16.21 0.87
C ALA A 389 -5.38 -16.85 1.11
N GLY A 390 -5.70 -17.17 2.38
CA GLY A 390 -6.97 -17.79 2.76
C GLY A 390 -7.01 -19.31 2.51
N PHE A 391 -5.91 -20.01 2.74
CA PHE A 391 -5.85 -21.47 2.65
C PHE A 391 -6.82 -22.13 3.63
N GLY A 392 -6.89 -21.59 4.85
CA GLY A 392 -7.87 -22.05 5.83
C GLY A 392 -9.32 -21.83 5.38
N THR A 393 -9.60 -20.71 4.71
CA THR A 393 -10.92 -20.46 4.13
C THR A 393 -11.24 -21.46 3.01
N ALA A 394 -10.25 -21.79 2.17
CA ALA A 394 -10.42 -22.81 1.13
C ALA A 394 -10.74 -24.18 1.75
N LEU A 395 -10.02 -24.57 2.82
CA LEU A 395 -10.29 -25.79 3.58
C LEU A 395 -11.67 -25.75 4.23
N TYR A 396 -12.03 -24.64 4.90
CA TYR A 396 -13.34 -24.47 5.53
C TYR A 396 -14.50 -24.63 4.54
N ARG A 397 -14.35 -24.10 3.33
CA ARG A 397 -15.38 -24.19 2.29
C ARG A 397 -15.50 -25.59 1.69
N GLN A 398 -14.39 -26.31 1.56
CA GLN A 398 -14.34 -27.63 0.94
C GLN A 398 -14.69 -28.74 1.93
N ASP A 399 -14.17 -28.66 3.15
CA ASP A 399 -14.36 -29.65 4.22
C ASP A 399 -14.45 -28.94 5.59
N PRO A 400 -15.66 -28.51 6.00
CA PRO A 400 -15.85 -27.85 7.30
C PRO A 400 -15.51 -28.76 8.52
N ALA A 401 -15.53 -30.06 8.36
CA ALA A 401 -15.17 -30.99 9.45
C ALA A 401 -13.66 -31.02 9.65
N ALA A 402 -12.90 -31.17 8.58
CA ALA A 402 -11.44 -31.05 8.62
C ALA A 402 -10.98 -29.69 9.16
N TRP A 403 -11.63 -28.59 8.74
CA TRP A 403 -11.32 -27.29 9.30
C TRP A 403 -11.53 -27.21 10.81
N ARG A 404 -12.66 -27.73 11.33
CA ARG A 404 -12.93 -27.74 12.79
C ARG A 404 -11.87 -28.51 13.56
N ALA A 405 -11.34 -29.58 13.00
CA ALA A 405 -10.25 -30.33 13.61
C ALA A 405 -8.91 -29.59 13.63
N LEU A 406 -8.62 -28.80 12.58
CA LEU A 406 -7.33 -28.12 12.40
C LEU A 406 -7.31 -26.67 12.88
N GLN A 407 -8.45 -25.99 13.04
CA GLN A 407 -8.52 -24.55 13.30
C GLN A 407 -7.74 -24.11 14.55
N ALA A 408 -7.73 -24.89 15.62
CA ALA A 408 -7.01 -24.58 16.85
C ALA A 408 -5.49 -24.60 16.66
N GLY A 409 -4.98 -25.48 15.78
CA GLY A 409 -3.58 -25.64 15.44
C GLY A 409 -3.18 -25.00 14.09
N TRP A 410 -4.11 -24.29 13.43
CA TRP A 410 -3.95 -23.82 12.04
C TRP A 410 -2.61 -23.14 11.77
N ARG A 411 -2.14 -22.27 12.65
CA ARG A 411 -0.86 -21.55 12.46
C ARG A 411 0.36 -22.47 12.48
N ARG A 412 0.28 -23.60 13.17
CA ARG A 412 1.35 -24.62 13.15
C ARG A 412 1.32 -25.36 11.81
N GLU A 413 0.15 -25.77 11.36
CA GLU A 413 -0.03 -26.45 10.08
C GLU A 413 0.37 -25.55 8.91
N LEU A 414 0.01 -24.26 8.97
CA LEU A 414 0.34 -23.25 7.99
C LEU A 414 1.85 -23.11 7.79
N ARG A 415 2.66 -23.10 8.86
CA ARG A 415 4.12 -23.03 8.77
C ARG A 415 4.74 -24.23 8.05
N GLN A 416 4.11 -25.36 8.10
CA GLN A 416 4.54 -26.59 7.41
C GLN A 416 3.98 -26.70 5.99
N LEU A 417 2.97 -25.91 5.66
CA LEU A 417 2.31 -25.93 4.38
C LEU A 417 3.23 -25.50 3.26
N ARG A 418 3.31 -26.30 2.21
CA ARG A 418 4.09 -26.02 0.99
C ARG A 418 3.12 -26.09 -0.20
N PRO A 419 2.57 -24.95 -0.63
CA PRO A 419 1.59 -24.94 -1.71
C PRO A 419 2.23 -25.32 -3.05
N ALA A 420 1.54 -26.17 -3.81
CA ALA A 420 1.91 -26.48 -5.18
C ALA A 420 1.47 -25.31 -6.09
N VAL A 421 2.39 -24.45 -6.48
CA VAL A 421 2.11 -23.29 -7.33
C VAL A 421 2.29 -23.64 -8.80
N ARG A 422 1.26 -23.40 -9.61
CA ARG A 422 1.27 -23.55 -11.07
C ARG A 422 0.88 -22.23 -11.72
N VAL A 423 1.71 -21.72 -12.59
CA VAL A 423 1.46 -20.46 -13.31
C VAL A 423 1.40 -20.73 -14.80
N LYS A 424 0.33 -20.23 -15.45
CA LYS A 424 0.19 -20.19 -16.90
C LYS A 424 0.20 -18.73 -17.34
N PHE A 425 1.08 -18.38 -18.27
CA PHE A 425 1.13 -17.05 -18.83
C PHE A 425 0.71 -17.06 -20.30
N HIS A 426 -0.19 -16.15 -20.66
CA HIS A 426 -0.64 -15.91 -22.02
C HIS A 426 -0.12 -14.56 -22.52
N LEU A 427 0.71 -14.57 -23.54
CA LEU A 427 1.21 -13.39 -24.22
C LEU A 427 0.19 -12.98 -25.30
N ARG A 428 -0.45 -11.81 -25.13
CA ARG A 428 -1.52 -11.33 -26.01
C ARG A 428 -0.99 -10.79 -27.35
N SER A 429 0.08 -9.99 -27.30
CA SER A 429 0.69 -9.38 -28.46
C SER A 429 2.19 -9.32 -28.28
N TYR A 430 2.91 -9.63 -29.38
CA TYR A 430 4.37 -9.56 -29.44
C TYR A 430 4.85 -8.92 -30.76
N ASP A 431 3.95 -8.39 -31.58
CA ASP A 431 4.31 -7.65 -32.79
C ASP A 431 4.83 -6.25 -32.43
N LEU A 432 6.07 -6.20 -31.99
CA LEU A 432 6.84 -4.96 -31.98
C LEU A 432 7.43 -4.80 -33.40
N THR A 433 6.68 -4.21 -34.32
CA THR A 433 7.25 -3.62 -35.52
C THR A 433 8.01 -2.36 -35.12
N VAL A 434 9.21 -2.54 -34.60
CA VAL A 434 10.21 -1.45 -34.59
C VAL A 434 10.74 -1.40 -36.02
N SER A 435 10.15 -0.57 -36.86
CA SER A 435 10.86 -0.01 -38.01
C SER A 435 11.97 0.85 -37.42
N ALA A 436 13.20 0.31 -37.40
CA ALA A 436 14.38 1.13 -37.17
C ALA A 436 14.48 2.18 -38.29
N PRO A 437 14.94 3.42 -37.96
CA PRO A 437 15.17 4.46 -38.94
C PRO A 437 16.28 4.07 -39.93
#